data_63be88c876030653a8e232c41714be7c
#
_entry.id   63be88c876030653a8e232c41714be7c
#
_cell.length_a   1.000
_cell.length_b   1.000
_cell.length_c   1.000
_cell.angle_alpha   90.00
_cell.angle_beta   90.00
_cell.angle_gamma   90.00
#
_symmetry.space_group_name_H-M   'P 1'
#
loop_
_entity.id
_entity.type
_entity.pdbx_description
1 polymer ?
#
loop_
_entity_poly.entity_id
_entity_poly.type
_entity_poly.pdbx_seq_one_letter_code
_entity_poly.pdbx_strand_id
1 'polypeptide(L)'
;SSTATLPVTTRCVEDGLGVPPQISSFVLPLGATVNMDGTALYEAVAALFVAAIYGVELGLGGQIVVFVVSIATAIGAPGIPSAGMVTMVIVLEAVGLPGEAVGLLLTIDRFLDTFRTMANVEGDAVVAAIVSRQLA
;
A
#
# COMPACT_ATOMS: atom_id res chain seq x y z
N SER A 1 -3.43 3.63 -8.61
CA SER A 1 -1.99 3.80 -8.87
C SER A 1 -1.47 5.10 -8.24
N SER A 2 -0.65 5.00 -7.21
CA SER A 2 -0.04 6.17 -6.54
C SER A 2 0.81 6.99 -7.52
N THR A 3 1.54 6.32 -8.42
CA THR A 3 2.34 7.01 -9.45
C THR A 3 1.46 7.76 -10.47
N ALA A 4 0.34 7.18 -10.89
CA ALA A 4 -0.56 7.84 -11.84
C ALA A 4 -1.27 9.06 -11.23
N THR A 5 -1.46 9.09 -9.92
CA THR A 5 -2.09 10.22 -9.21
C THR A 5 -1.11 11.32 -8.82
N LEU A 6 0.21 11.10 -8.96
CA LEU A 6 1.23 12.07 -8.55
C LEU A 6 0.96 13.52 -8.99
N PRO A 7 0.57 13.79 -10.25
CA PRO A 7 0.32 15.18 -10.66
C PRO A 7 -0.82 15.85 -9.88
N VAL A 8 -1.84 15.07 -9.51
CA VAL A 8 -2.97 15.57 -8.70
C VAL A 8 -2.54 15.73 -7.25
N THR A 9 -1.87 14.72 -6.69
CA THR A 9 -1.36 14.73 -5.32
C THR A 9 -0.42 15.92 -5.10
N THR A 10 0.52 16.16 -6.03
CA THR A 10 1.44 17.30 -5.97
C THR A 10 0.70 18.62 -5.91
N ARG A 11 -0.27 18.83 -6.80
CA ARG A 11 -1.08 20.05 -6.79
C ARG A 11 -1.85 20.23 -5.49
N CYS A 12 -2.50 19.17 -4.99
CA CYS A 12 -3.22 19.24 -3.72
C CYS A 12 -2.31 19.57 -2.53
N VAL A 13 -1.10 19.03 -2.52
CA VAL A 13 -0.13 19.24 -1.45
C VAL A 13 0.47 20.66 -1.51
N GLU A 14 0.80 21.15 -2.69
CA GLU A 14 1.36 22.49 -2.88
C GLU A 14 0.30 23.59 -2.66
N ASP A 15 -0.83 23.50 -3.36
CA ASP A 15 -1.87 24.54 -3.33
C ASP A 15 -2.72 24.46 -2.04
N GLY A 16 -3.00 23.24 -1.54
CA GLY A 16 -3.88 23.01 -0.39
C GLY A 16 -3.19 23.02 0.96
N LEU A 17 -1.97 22.47 1.05
CA LEU A 17 -1.21 22.36 2.30
C LEU A 17 -0.05 23.37 2.37
N GLY A 18 0.24 24.10 1.30
CA GLY A 18 1.31 25.09 1.25
C GLY A 18 2.71 24.48 1.32
N VAL A 19 2.88 23.22 0.89
CA VAL A 19 4.20 22.57 0.88
C VAL A 19 5.03 23.13 -0.27
N PRO A 20 6.27 23.58 -0.01
CA PRO A 20 7.14 24.11 -1.07
C PRO A 20 7.44 23.07 -2.16
N PRO A 21 7.49 23.46 -3.46
CA PRO A 21 7.78 22.56 -4.57
C PRO A 21 9.09 21.77 -4.43
N GLN A 22 10.10 22.32 -3.74
CA GLN A 22 11.37 21.65 -3.48
C GLN A 22 11.19 20.39 -2.60
N ILE A 23 10.19 20.40 -1.71
CA ILE A 23 9.88 19.28 -0.83
C ILE A 23 8.94 18.31 -1.52
N SER A 24 7.86 18.80 -2.11
CA SER A 24 6.87 17.96 -2.79
C SER A 24 7.47 17.15 -3.93
N SER A 25 8.36 17.76 -4.75
CA SER A 25 9.03 17.11 -5.87
C SER A 25 9.98 15.99 -5.48
N PHE A 26 10.43 15.93 -4.23
CA PHE A 26 11.25 14.84 -3.70
C PHE A 26 10.40 13.82 -2.91
N VAL A 27 9.59 14.30 -1.97
CA VAL A 27 8.88 13.45 -1.02
C VAL A 27 7.80 12.62 -1.71
N LEU A 28 6.99 13.23 -2.58
CA LEU A 28 5.85 12.53 -3.18
C LEU A 28 6.24 11.40 -4.15
N PRO A 29 7.23 11.58 -5.07
CA PRO A 29 7.69 10.48 -5.91
C PRO A 29 8.33 9.34 -5.12
N LEU A 30 9.05 9.67 -4.04
CA LEU A 30 9.62 8.67 -3.14
C LEU A 30 8.52 7.92 -2.40
N GLY A 31 7.55 8.64 -1.83
CA GLY A 31 6.40 8.06 -1.13
C GLY A 31 5.59 7.12 -2.01
N ALA A 32 5.33 7.50 -3.25
CA ALA A 32 4.58 6.68 -4.20
C ALA A 32 5.17 5.26 -4.44
N THR A 33 6.38 4.99 -3.98
CA THR A 33 7.04 3.68 -4.07
C THR A 33 7.40 3.07 -2.71
N VAL A 34 7.63 3.88 -1.68
CA VAL A 34 8.12 3.43 -0.38
C VAL A 34 7.04 3.48 0.69
N ASN A 35 6.10 4.43 0.59
CA ASN A 35 5.05 4.64 1.56
C ASN A 35 3.72 4.09 1.05
N MET A 36 3.58 2.77 1.09
CA MET A 36 2.42 2.05 0.56
C MET A 36 1.53 1.49 1.68
N ASP A 37 1.06 2.37 2.58
CA ASP A 37 0.29 2.01 3.77
C ASP A 37 -1.01 1.27 3.43
N GLY A 38 -1.73 1.76 2.42
CA GLY A 38 -2.95 1.12 1.95
C GLY A 38 -2.68 -0.26 1.32
N THR A 39 -1.51 -0.45 0.70
CA THR A 39 -1.11 -1.75 0.17
C THR A 39 -0.82 -2.74 1.29
N ALA A 40 -0.05 -2.34 2.29
CA ALA A 40 0.25 -3.19 3.45
C ALA A 40 -1.03 -3.60 4.20
N LEU A 41 -1.94 -2.65 4.44
CA LEU A 41 -3.23 -2.91 5.06
C LEU A 41 -4.08 -3.88 4.25
N TYR A 42 -4.17 -3.65 2.94
CA TYR A 42 -4.92 -4.52 2.02
C TYR A 42 -4.37 -5.95 2.04
N GLU A 43 -3.07 -6.11 1.91
CA GLU A 43 -2.42 -7.43 1.91
C GLU A 43 -2.66 -8.18 3.20
N ALA A 44 -2.55 -7.51 4.35
CA ALA A 44 -2.81 -8.14 5.65
C ALA A 44 -4.26 -8.61 5.77
N VAL A 45 -5.23 -7.75 5.45
CA VAL A 45 -6.65 -8.09 5.52
C VAL A 45 -7.02 -9.20 4.53
N ALA A 46 -6.52 -9.11 3.30
CA ALA A 46 -6.81 -10.10 2.26
C ALA A 46 -6.20 -11.47 2.58
N ALA A 47 -5.00 -11.53 3.16
CA ALA A 47 -4.41 -12.80 3.58
C ALA A 47 -5.22 -13.48 4.69
N LEU A 48 -5.69 -12.71 5.68
CA LEU A 48 -6.58 -13.24 6.73
C LEU A 48 -7.93 -13.71 6.16
N PHE A 49 -8.47 -12.98 5.18
CA PHE A 49 -9.70 -13.36 4.49
C PHE A 49 -9.53 -14.66 3.70
N VAL A 50 -8.43 -14.80 2.95
CA VAL A 50 -8.11 -16.04 2.23
C VAL A 50 -7.92 -17.20 3.20
N ALA A 51 -7.20 -17.00 4.31
CA ALA A 51 -7.05 -18.03 5.35
C ALA A 51 -8.42 -18.53 5.84
N ALA A 52 -9.35 -17.62 6.12
CA ALA A 52 -10.69 -17.95 6.56
C ALA A 52 -11.47 -18.77 5.50
N ILE A 53 -11.36 -18.43 4.21
CA ILE A 53 -12.01 -19.19 3.11
C ILE A 53 -11.43 -20.60 3.01
N TYR A 54 -10.12 -20.74 3.17
CA TYR A 54 -9.45 -22.05 3.11
C TYR A 54 -9.57 -22.86 4.40
N GLY A 55 -10.25 -22.33 5.42
CA GLY A 55 -10.39 -23.00 6.72
C GLY A 55 -9.08 -23.11 7.49
N VAL A 56 -8.11 -22.25 7.21
CA VAL A 56 -6.82 -22.22 7.87
C VAL A 56 -6.88 -21.25 9.05
N GLU A 57 -6.75 -21.77 10.26
CA GLU A 57 -6.67 -20.95 11.47
C GLU A 57 -5.25 -20.43 11.66
N LEU A 58 -5.06 -19.15 11.38
CA LEU A 58 -3.80 -18.47 11.67
C LEU A 58 -3.78 -18.07 13.15
N GLY A 59 -2.98 -18.80 13.95
CA GLY A 59 -2.67 -18.38 15.32
C GLY A 59 -1.94 -17.02 15.35
N LEU A 60 -1.73 -16.47 16.54
CA LEU A 60 -1.08 -15.17 16.72
C LEU A 60 0.26 -15.05 15.97
N GLY A 61 1.08 -16.13 15.95
CA GLY A 61 2.34 -16.17 15.20
C GLY A 61 2.14 -15.97 13.71
N GLY A 62 1.17 -16.66 13.10
CA GLY A 62 0.83 -16.51 11.68
C GLY A 62 0.33 -15.10 11.35
N GLN A 63 -0.50 -14.51 12.22
CA GLN A 63 -0.97 -13.13 12.05
C GLN A 63 0.19 -12.11 12.10
N ILE A 64 1.16 -12.32 13.00
CA ILE A 64 2.37 -11.47 13.05
C ILE A 64 3.18 -11.62 11.77
N VAL A 65 3.33 -12.84 11.24
CA VAL A 65 4.02 -13.07 9.96
C VAL A 65 3.32 -12.34 8.82
N VAL A 66 1.99 -12.46 8.71
CA VAL A 66 1.20 -11.72 7.73
C VAL A 66 1.47 -10.22 7.83
N PHE A 67 1.39 -9.65 9.03
CA PHE A 67 1.60 -8.22 9.27
C PHE A 67 3.00 -7.76 8.83
N VAL A 68 4.05 -8.46 9.28
CA VAL A 68 5.44 -8.08 8.98
C VAL A 68 5.75 -8.24 7.48
N VAL A 69 5.31 -9.34 6.87
CA VAL A 69 5.55 -9.58 5.44
C VAL A 69 4.78 -8.59 4.57
N SER A 70 3.52 -8.26 4.91
CA SER A 70 2.75 -7.24 4.19
C SER A 70 3.44 -5.87 4.21
N ILE A 71 4.00 -5.45 5.34
CA ILE A 71 4.77 -4.20 5.40
C ILE A 71 6.03 -4.30 4.50
N ALA A 72 6.76 -5.39 4.61
CA ALA A 72 8.00 -5.57 3.86
C ALA A 72 7.77 -5.61 2.34
N THR A 73 6.72 -6.29 1.89
CA THR A 73 6.36 -6.38 0.46
C THR A 73 5.79 -5.07 -0.08
N ALA A 74 5.01 -4.36 0.72
CA ALA A 74 4.44 -3.07 0.35
C ALA A 74 5.54 -2.02 0.07
N ILE A 75 6.61 -1.98 0.86
CA ILE A 75 7.75 -1.06 0.65
C ILE A 75 8.44 -1.28 -0.71
N GLY A 76 8.40 -2.50 -1.25
CA GLY A 76 9.01 -2.84 -2.55
C GLY A 76 8.02 -2.84 -3.72
N ALA A 77 6.75 -2.60 -3.46
CA ALA A 77 5.72 -2.66 -4.49
C ALA A 77 5.82 -1.44 -5.44
N PRO A 78 5.80 -1.65 -6.77
CA PRO A 78 5.77 -0.51 -7.68
C PRO A 78 4.42 0.21 -7.63
N GLY A 79 4.41 1.54 -7.74
CA GLY A 79 3.20 2.37 -7.69
C GLY A 79 2.29 2.28 -8.93
N ILE A 80 2.21 1.10 -9.56
CA ILE A 80 1.38 0.82 -10.74
C ILE A 80 0.08 0.10 -10.36
N PRO A 81 -0.96 0.11 -11.23
CA PRO A 81 -2.22 -0.58 -10.92
C PRO A 81 -2.01 -2.08 -10.65
N SER A 82 -2.72 -2.59 -9.64
CA SER A 82 -2.71 -4.01 -9.23
C SER A 82 -1.34 -4.58 -8.84
N ALA A 83 -0.34 -3.75 -8.56
CA ALA A 83 0.97 -4.22 -8.10
C ALA A 83 0.89 -5.04 -6.80
N GLY A 84 -0.01 -4.67 -5.90
CA GLY A 84 -0.26 -5.41 -4.66
C GLY A 84 -0.74 -6.85 -4.86
N MET A 85 -1.21 -7.21 -6.07
CA MET A 85 -1.57 -8.61 -6.36
C MET A 85 -0.36 -9.50 -6.55
N VAL A 86 0.75 -8.94 -7.04
CA VAL A 86 2.02 -9.68 -7.20
C VAL A 86 2.65 -9.92 -5.83
N THR A 87 2.67 -8.89 -4.99
CA THR A 87 3.22 -8.96 -3.64
C THR A 87 2.35 -9.80 -2.69
N MET A 88 1.03 -9.84 -2.93
CA MET A 88 0.09 -10.69 -2.20
C MET A 88 0.45 -12.18 -2.27
N VAL A 89 0.96 -12.67 -3.40
CA VAL A 89 1.41 -14.06 -3.53
C VAL A 89 2.46 -14.39 -2.46
N ILE A 90 3.41 -13.48 -2.25
CA ILE A 90 4.47 -13.64 -1.24
C ILE A 90 3.88 -13.70 0.17
N VAL A 91 2.88 -12.85 0.46
CA VAL A 91 2.23 -12.81 1.77
C VAL A 91 1.46 -14.11 2.05
N LEU A 92 0.73 -14.63 1.05
CA LEU A 92 -0.02 -15.88 1.17
C LEU A 92 0.93 -17.06 1.40
N GLU A 93 1.97 -17.20 0.59
CA GLU A 93 2.95 -18.27 0.70
C GLU A 93 3.71 -18.25 2.03
N ALA A 94 3.98 -17.07 2.58
CA ALA A 94 4.66 -16.92 3.87
C ALA A 94 3.89 -17.56 5.05
N VAL A 95 2.57 -17.75 4.90
CA VAL A 95 1.73 -18.41 5.91
C VAL A 95 1.15 -19.75 5.44
N GLY A 96 1.74 -20.31 4.38
CA GLY A 96 1.39 -21.64 3.86
C GLY A 96 0.08 -21.68 3.08
N LEU A 97 -0.42 -20.54 2.64
CA LEU A 97 -1.59 -20.47 1.75
C LEU A 97 -1.15 -20.54 0.28
N PRO A 98 -1.97 -21.14 -0.61
CA PRO A 98 -1.61 -21.23 -2.01
C PRO A 98 -1.60 -19.84 -2.67
N GLY A 99 -0.55 -19.54 -3.42
CA GLY A 99 -0.43 -18.26 -4.14
C GLY A 99 -1.53 -18.04 -5.18
N GLU A 100 -2.08 -19.15 -5.75
CA GLU A 100 -3.20 -19.11 -6.70
C GLU A 100 -4.49 -18.54 -6.09
N ALA A 101 -4.62 -18.51 -4.76
CA ALA A 101 -5.75 -17.91 -4.07
C ALA A 101 -5.89 -16.39 -4.36
N VAL A 102 -4.83 -15.76 -4.84
CA VAL A 102 -4.88 -14.38 -5.37
C VAL A 102 -5.96 -14.23 -6.44
N GLY A 103 -6.27 -15.28 -7.19
CA GLY A 103 -7.33 -15.31 -8.20
C GLY A 103 -8.72 -14.96 -7.65
N LEU A 104 -9.00 -15.26 -6.38
CA LEU A 104 -10.25 -14.89 -5.72
C LEU A 104 -10.39 -13.37 -5.57
N LEU A 105 -9.26 -12.70 -5.36
CA LEU A 105 -9.20 -11.26 -5.11
C LEU A 105 -9.26 -10.43 -6.41
N LEU A 106 -8.80 -11.01 -7.54
CA LEU A 106 -8.74 -10.32 -8.83
C LEU A 106 -10.09 -9.72 -9.26
N THR A 107 -11.18 -10.40 -8.95
CA THR A 107 -12.53 -9.99 -9.35
C THR A 107 -12.93 -8.61 -8.78
N ILE A 108 -12.45 -8.28 -7.58
CA ILE A 108 -12.77 -7.06 -6.85
C ILE A 108 -11.58 -6.12 -6.72
N ASP A 109 -10.38 -6.56 -7.12
CA ASP A 109 -9.13 -5.82 -6.93
C ASP A 109 -9.20 -4.40 -7.51
N ARG A 110 -9.77 -4.26 -8.71
CA ARG A 110 -9.85 -2.95 -9.37
C ARG A 110 -10.60 -1.91 -8.54
N PHE A 111 -11.65 -2.33 -7.85
CA PHE A 111 -12.41 -1.47 -6.95
C PHE A 111 -11.61 -1.17 -5.67
N LEU A 112 -11.03 -2.21 -5.07
CA LEU A 112 -10.24 -2.09 -3.85
C LEU A 112 -8.93 -1.30 -4.07
N ASP A 113 -8.34 -1.36 -5.27
CA ASP A 113 -7.16 -0.60 -5.64
C ASP A 113 -7.38 0.92 -5.54
N THR A 114 -8.60 1.38 -5.74
CA THR A 114 -8.95 2.80 -5.56
C THR A 114 -8.78 3.24 -4.10
N PHE A 115 -9.31 2.46 -3.16
CA PHE A 115 -9.19 2.76 -1.72
C PHE A 115 -7.75 2.62 -1.23
N ARG A 116 -7.06 1.59 -1.71
CA ARG A 116 -5.64 1.37 -1.46
C ARG A 116 -4.79 2.56 -1.89
N THR A 117 -5.05 3.07 -3.10
CA THR A 117 -4.38 4.27 -3.62
C THR A 117 -4.73 5.51 -2.81
N MET A 118 -5.97 5.69 -2.37
CA MET A 118 -6.36 6.82 -1.51
C MET A 118 -5.54 6.84 -0.23
N ALA A 119 -5.43 5.71 0.48
CA ALA A 119 -4.63 5.61 1.70
C ALA A 119 -3.14 5.88 1.45
N ASN A 120 -2.58 5.35 0.36
CA ASN A 120 -1.18 5.58 0.01
C ASN A 120 -0.89 7.07 -0.22
N VAL A 121 -1.69 7.76 -1.04
CA VAL A 121 -1.45 9.18 -1.35
C VAL A 121 -1.75 10.11 -0.18
N GLU A 122 -2.67 9.72 0.72
CA GLU A 122 -2.91 10.44 1.96
C GLU A 122 -1.67 10.39 2.86
N GLY A 123 -1.08 9.20 3.04
CA GLY A 123 0.18 9.03 3.76
C GLY A 123 1.30 9.89 3.17
N ASP A 124 1.45 9.89 1.85
CA ASP A 124 2.44 10.72 1.14
C ASP A 124 2.25 12.22 1.42
N ALA A 125 1.00 12.69 1.39
CA ALA A 125 0.66 14.09 1.67
C ALA A 125 0.98 14.47 3.12
N VAL A 126 0.69 13.59 4.07
CA VAL A 126 1.01 13.78 5.50
C VAL A 126 2.53 13.88 5.71
N VAL A 127 3.29 12.97 5.11
CA VAL A 127 4.76 12.98 5.20
C VAL A 127 5.32 14.28 4.60
N ALA A 128 4.84 14.70 3.42
CA ALA A 128 5.28 15.95 2.80
C ALA A 128 4.99 17.17 3.70
N ALA A 129 3.82 17.22 4.33
CA ALA A 129 3.45 18.29 5.25
C ALA A 129 4.32 18.29 6.52
N ILE A 130 4.65 17.12 7.08
CA ILE A 130 5.53 17.00 8.25
C ILE A 130 6.94 17.48 7.92
N VAL A 131 7.51 16.99 6.80
CA VAL A 131 8.86 17.36 6.35
C VAL A 131 8.92 18.87 6.10
N SER A 132 7.90 19.44 5.45
CA SER A 132 7.82 20.89 5.22
C SER A 132 7.89 21.70 6.52
N ARG A 133 7.16 21.27 7.56
CA ARG A 133 7.16 21.95 8.86
C ARG A 133 8.46 21.80 9.65
N GLN A 134 9.20 20.72 9.44
CA GLN A 134 10.48 20.48 10.11
C GLN A 134 11.64 21.26 9.46
N LEU A 135 11.51 21.62 8.19
CA LEU A 135 12.54 22.32 7.43
C LEU A 135 12.27 23.85 7.31
N ALA A 136 11.10 24.30 7.76
CA ALA A 136 10.74 25.73 7.80
C ALA A 136 11.30 26.41 9.06
#